data_2882fe22d6a11abf4dfc757b5333403f
#
_entry.id   2882fe22d6a11abf4dfc757b5333403f
#
_cell.length_a   1.000
_cell.length_b   1.000
_cell.length_c   1.000
_cell.angle_alpha   90.00
_cell.angle_beta   90.00
_cell.angle_gamma   90.00
#
_symmetry.space_group_name_H-M   'P 1'
#
loop_
_entity.id
_entity.type
_entity.pdbx_description
1 polymer ?
#
loop_
_entity_poly.entity_id
_entity_poly.type
_entity_poly.pdbx_seq_one_letter_code
_entity_poly.pdbx_strand_id
1 'polypeptide(L)'
;MVMLTAASKTFNLAGAQNSIVVIPDEKLREKWDKYTLGHRVIGGNAFGYIATQAAYEGGEEWLTGIKAQIYDNYLYLKKELSEKLPEVIVTPLEGTYLCWVDLKAYVSEENIKDMIQKKCRLAVDYGDWFGGERFGTHIRINLATSHENVKIAVDALVDNI
;
A
#
# COMPACT_ATOMS: atom_id res chain seq x y z
N MET A 1 -14.71 1.55 23.19
CA MET A 1 -14.06 1.25 21.89
C MET A 1 -14.09 2.53 21.04
N VAL A 2 -13.01 2.80 20.32
CA VAL A 2 -12.96 3.84 19.27
C VAL A 2 -12.54 3.16 17.99
N MET A 3 -13.24 3.39 16.89
CA MET A 3 -12.88 2.91 15.56
C MET A 3 -12.53 4.12 14.68
N LEU A 4 -11.37 4.02 14.03
CA LEU A 4 -10.92 4.98 13.02
C LEU A 4 -10.83 4.26 11.68
N THR A 5 -11.48 4.78 10.66
CA THR A 5 -11.48 4.19 9.33
C THR A 5 -11.53 5.26 8.24
N ALA A 6 -11.19 4.90 7.02
CA ALA A 6 -11.26 5.80 5.87
C ALA A 6 -11.45 5.01 4.56
N ALA A 7 -12.13 5.61 3.61
CA ALA A 7 -12.25 5.11 2.24
C ALA A 7 -10.96 5.31 1.41
N SER A 8 -9.99 6.03 1.95
CA SER A 8 -8.81 6.54 1.25
C SER A 8 -7.96 5.48 0.56
N LYS A 9 -7.76 4.34 1.19
CA LYS A 9 -6.95 3.24 0.62
C LYS A 9 -7.79 2.28 -0.22
N THR A 10 -9.00 1.96 0.26
CA THR A 10 -9.91 1.04 -0.43
C THR A 10 -10.36 1.57 -1.78
N PHE A 11 -10.64 2.87 -1.88
CA PHE A 11 -11.19 3.52 -3.07
C PHE A 11 -10.28 4.57 -3.70
N ASN A 12 -8.98 4.56 -3.35
CA ASN A 12 -7.99 5.51 -3.86
C ASN A 12 -8.37 6.99 -3.65
N LEU A 13 -8.97 7.32 -2.50
CA LEU A 13 -9.46 8.64 -2.14
C LEU A 13 -8.56 9.39 -1.15
N ALA A 14 -7.27 9.07 -1.08
CA ALA A 14 -6.36 9.70 -0.11
C ALA A 14 -6.29 11.22 -0.26
N GLY A 15 -6.32 11.73 -1.51
CA GLY A 15 -6.34 13.16 -1.81
C GLY A 15 -7.60 13.89 -1.33
N ALA A 16 -8.68 13.18 -1.08
CA ALA A 16 -9.92 13.74 -0.53
C ALA A 16 -9.84 14.04 0.98
N GLN A 17 -8.79 13.56 1.67
CA GLN A 17 -8.47 13.86 3.08
C GLN A 17 -9.67 13.71 4.02
N ASN A 18 -10.39 12.60 3.93
CA ASN A 18 -11.54 12.30 4.76
C ASN A 18 -11.38 10.98 5.51
N SER A 19 -11.74 10.97 6.78
CA SER A 19 -11.76 9.79 7.63
C SER A 19 -12.96 9.80 8.57
N ILE A 20 -13.32 8.65 9.09
CA ILE A 20 -14.48 8.43 9.94
C ILE A 20 -13.99 7.97 11.30
N VAL A 21 -14.48 8.62 12.36
CA VAL A 21 -14.27 8.22 13.75
C VAL A 21 -15.60 7.78 14.33
N VAL A 22 -15.68 6.56 14.83
CA VAL A 22 -16.89 6.02 15.47
C VAL A 22 -16.63 5.79 16.95
N ILE A 23 -17.38 6.50 17.80
CA ILE A 23 -17.28 6.44 19.26
C ILE A 23 -18.69 6.17 19.82
N PRO A 24 -19.06 4.90 20.09
CA PRO A 24 -20.37 4.56 20.63
C PRO A 24 -20.59 5.09 22.04
N ASP A 25 -19.55 5.12 22.87
CA ASP A 25 -19.63 5.62 24.25
C ASP A 25 -19.80 7.15 24.27
N GLU A 26 -20.91 7.60 24.82
CA GLU A 26 -21.29 9.01 24.86
C GLU A 26 -20.28 9.88 25.60
N LYS A 27 -19.84 9.45 26.77
CA LYS A 27 -18.88 10.22 27.60
C LYS A 27 -17.52 10.36 26.92
N LEU A 28 -17.11 9.33 26.19
CA LEU A 28 -15.87 9.38 25.43
C LEU A 28 -16.01 10.27 24.19
N ARG A 29 -17.18 10.21 23.53
CA ARG A 29 -17.50 11.07 22.38
C ARG A 29 -17.54 12.55 22.78
N GLU A 30 -18.18 12.90 23.91
CA GLU A 30 -18.15 14.27 24.44
C GLU A 30 -16.73 14.80 24.70
N LYS A 31 -15.85 13.95 25.22
CA LYS A 31 -14.43 14.33 25.43
C LYS A 31 -13.73 14.55 24.10
N TRP A 32 -13.98 13.70 23.12
CA TRP A 32 -13.45 13.83 21.76
C TRP A 32 -13.92 15.13 21.10
N ASP A 33 -15.22 15.40 21.16
CA ASP A 33 -15.83 16.60 20.55
C ASP A 33 -15.30 17.88 21.21
N LYS A 34 -15.20 17.90 22.53
CA LYS A 34 -14.61 19.03 23.27
C LYS A 34 -13.14 19.27 22.89
N TYR A 35 -12.36 18.20 22.75
CA TYR A 35 -10.96 18.29 22.36
C TYR A 35 -10.80 18.80 20.91
N THR A 36 -11.48 18.17 19.98
CA THR A 36 -11.39 18.52 18.54
C THR A 36 -11.90 19.93 18.27
N LEU A 37 -13.00 20.32 18.88
CA LEU A 37 -13.53 21.69 18.78
C LEU A 37 -12.56 22.72 19.39
N GLY A 38 -12.02 22.42 20.58
CA GLY A 38 -11.07 23.32 21.26
C GLY A 38 -9.77 23.55 20.50
N HIS A 39 -9.32 22.54 19.76
CA HIS A 39 -8.12 22.61 18.94
C HIS A 39 -8.40 22.93 17.47
N ARG A 40 -9.65 23.21 17.12
CA ARG A 40 -10.10 23.47 15.74
C ARG A 40 -9.72 22.36 14.76
N VAL A 41 -9.66 21.12 15.23
CA VAL A 41 -9.50 19.93 14.39
C VAL A 41 -10.85 19.67 13.74
N ILE A 42 -11.12 20.38 12.67
CA ILE A 42 -12.35 20.20 11.88
C ILE A 42 -12.08 19.10 10.86
N GLY A 43 -12.91 18.08 10.86
CA GLY A 43 -12.74 16.94 9.97
C GLY A 43 -13.16 17.25 8.55
N GLY A 44 -12.39 16.72 7.60
CA GLY A 44 -12.79 16.58 6.21
C GLY A 44 -13.04 17.88 5.43
N ASN A 45 -13.53 17.68 4.23
CA ASN A 45 -13.98 18.74 3.34
C ASN A 45 -15.21 18.27 2.54
N ALA A 46 -15.95 19.17 1.91
CA ALA A 46 -17.21 18.87 1.21
C ALA A 46 -17.03 17.80 0.13
N PHE A 47 -15.95 17.85 -0.66
CA PHE A 47 -15.67 16.85 -1.69
C PHE A 47 -15.30 15.48 -1.07
N GLY A 48 -14.57 15.48 0.03
CA GLY A 48 -14.21 14.26 0.77
C GLY A 48 -15.43 13.52 1.32
N TYR A 49 -16.43 14.24 1.84
CA TYR A 49 -17.68 13.63 2.30
C TYR A 49 -18.47 13.00 1.16
N ILE A 50 -18.68 13.73 0.08
CA ILE A 50 -19.43 13.26 -1.09
C ILE A 50 -18.70 12.07 -1.75
N ALA A 51 -17.38 12.16 -1.93
CA ALA A 51 -16.59 11.08 -2.50
C ALA A 51 -16.63 9.81 -1.63
N THR A 52 -16.54 9.95 -0.30
CA THR A 52 -16.64 8.82 0.62
C THR A 52 -18.00 8.16 0.57
N GLN A 53 -19.08 8.97 0.56
CA GLN A 53 -20.44 8.46 0.45
C GLN A 53 -20.65 7.72 -0.88
N ALA A 54 -20.29 8.33 -2.01
CA ALA A 54 -20.42 7.72 -3.33
C ALA A 54 -19.63 6.41 -3.45
N ALA A 55 -18.41 6.35 -2.85
CA ALA A 55 -17.59 5.16 -2.85
C ALA A 55 -18.27 3.98 -2.11
N TYR A 56 -18.86 4.23 -0.95
CA TYR A 56 -19.55 3.19 -0.19
C TYR A 56 -20.90 2.80 -0.76
N GLU A 57 -21.63 3.73 -1.40
CA GLU A 57 -22.95 3.47 -1.98
C GLU A 57 -22.86 2.80 -3.37
N GLY A 58 -21.85 3.14 -4.18
CA GLY A 58 -21.79 2.70 -5.57
C GLY A 58 -20.44 2.14 -6.04
N GLY A 59 -19.43 2.02 -5.17
CA GLY A 59 -18.08 1.65 -5.55
C GLY A 59 -17.77 0.14 -5.59
N GLU A 60 -18.73 -0.75 -5.36
CA GLU A 60 -18.51 -2.19 -5.22
C GLU A 60 -17.97 -2.84 -6.50
N GLU A 61 -18.50 -2.50 -7.65
CA GLU A 61 -18.04 -3.03 -8.94
C GLU A 61 -16.59 -2.62 -9.21
N TRP A 62 -16.27 -1.34 -9.00
CA TRP A 62 -14.91 -0.85 -9.12
C TRP A 62 -13.95 -1.56 -8.15
N LEU A 63 -14.36 -1.73 -6.89
CA LEU A 63 -13.53 -2.40 -5.87
C LEU A 63 -13.28 -3.86 -6.25
N THR A 64 -14.27 -4.54 -6.78
CA THR A 64 -14.13 -5.93 -7.25
C THR A 64 -13.13 -5.99 -8.41
N GLY A 65 -13.23 -5.10 -9.38
CA GLY A 65 -12.32 -5.04 -10.52
C GLY A 65 -10.88 -4.75 -10.11
N ILE A 66 -10.65 -3.75 -9.24
CA ILE A 66 -9.29 -3.41 -8.81
C ILE A 66 -8.65 -4.50 -7.95
N LYS A 67 -9.44 -5.20 -7.12
CA LYS A 67 -8.95 -6.36 -6.35
C LYS A 67 -8.50 -7.50 -7.26
N ALA A 68 -9.24 -7.80 -8.29
CA ALA A 68 -8.87 -8.80 -9.29
C ALA A 68 -7.55 -8.41 -9.98
N GLN A 69 -7.44 -7.17 -10.47
CA GLN A 69 -6.22 -6.67 -11.10
C GLN A 69 -5.00 -6.72 -10.16
N ILE A 70 -5.14 -6.34 -8.89
CA ILE A 70 -4.05 -6.41 -7.90
C ILE A 70 -3.60 -7.87 -7.72
N TYR A 71 -4.55 -8.80 -7.64
CA TYR A 71 -4.23 -10.20 -7.46
C TYR A 71 -3.57 -10.82 -8.70
N ASP A 72 -4.03 -10.47 -9.89
CA ASP A 72 -3.39 -10.89 -11.15
C ASP A 72 -1.96 -10.34 -11.27
N ASN A 73 -1.75 -9.08 -10.89
CA ASN A 73 -0.43 -8.46 -10.81
C ASN A 73 0.49 -9.18 -9.82
N TYR A 74 -0.06 -9.58 -8.67
CA TYR A 74 0.69 -10.38 -7.69
C TYR A 74 1.10 -11.75 -8.24
N LEU A 75 0.17 -12.46 -8.86
CA LEU A 75 0.44 -13.78 -9.43
C LEU A 75 1.50 -13.70 -10.53
N TYR A 76 1.42 -12.69 -11.39
CA TYR A 76 2.41 -12.43 -12.42
C TYR A 76 3.80 -12.16 -11.80
N LEU A 77 3.90 -11.18 -10.89
CA LEU A 77 5.15 -10.82 -10.22
C LEU A 77 5.77 -12.04 -9.52
N LYS A 78 4.97 -12.77 -8.75
CA LYS A 78 5.43 -13.95 -8.02
C LYS A 78 5.97 -15.03 -8.96
N LYS A 79 5.24 -15.33 -10.03
CA LYS A 79 5.63 -16.33 -11.02
C LYS A 79 6.95 -15.95 -11.67
N GLU A 80 7.02 -14.77 -12.28
CA GLU A 80 8.19 -14.33 -13.03
C GLU A 80 9.45 -14.24 -12.16
N LEU A 81 9.33 -13.67 -10.96
CA LEU A 81 10.46 -13.61 -10.04
C LEU A 81 10.90 -15.00 -9.57
N SER A 82 9.97 -15.90 -9.23
CA SER A 82 10.33 -17.24 -8.77
C SER A 82 10.95 -18.11 -9.88
N GLU A 83 10.59 -17.89 -11.12
CA GLU A 83 11.18 -18.62 -12.28
C GLU A 83 12.57 -18.09 -12.65
N LYS A 84 12.77 -16.77 -12.59
CA LYS A 84 14.00 -16.12 -13.05
C LYS A 84 15.01 -15.85 -11.92
N LEU A 85 14.53 -15.69 -10.70
CA LEU A 85 15.30 -15.47 -9.48
C LEU A 85 14.85 -16.49 -8.42
N PRO A 86 15.24 -17.77 -8.52
CA PRO A 86 14.64 -18.86 -7.74
C PRO A 86 14.84 -18.75 -6.22
N GLU A 87 15.81 -17.98 -5.74
CA GLU A 87 16.04 -17.76 -4.32
C GLU A 87 15.35 -16.50 -3.77
N VAL A 88 14.59 -15.76 -4.62
CA VAL A 88 13.80 -14.63 -4.15
C VAL A 88 12.62 -15.11 -3.29
N ILE A 89 12.31 -14.37 -2.23
CA ILE A 89 11.15 -14.68 -1.41
C ILE A 89 10.08 -13.61 -1.65
N VAL A 90 8.99 -14.00 -2.30
CA VAL A 90 7.79 -13.17 -2.46
C VAL A 90 6.77 -13.56 -1.41
N THR A 91 6.49 -12.66 -0.47
CA THR A 91 5.54 -12.90 0.63
C THR A 91 4.12 -13.13 0.07
N PRO A 92 3.35 -14.10 0.61
CA PRO A 92 1.94 -14.27 0.23
C PRO A 92 1.14 -12.97 0.42
N LEU A 93 0.36 -12.61 -0.59
CA LEU A 93 -0.51 -11.43 -0.54
C LEU A 93 -1.90 -11.83 -0.02
N GLU A 94 -2.09 -11.74 1.29
CA GLU A 94 -3.37 -12.08 1.95
C GLU A 94 -4.25 -10.84 2.18
N GLY A 95 -3.68 -9.66 2.00
CA GLY A 95 -4.37 -8.37 2.15
C GLY A 95 -3.56 -7.22 1.59
N THR A 96 -4.18 -6.08 1.44
CA THR A 96 -3.62 -4.87 0.85
C THR A 96 -3.24 -5.02 -0.64
N TYR A 97 -2.53 -4.03 -1.17
CA TYR A 97 -1.98 -4.02 -2.52
C TYR A 97 -0.44 -3.85 -2.49
N LEU A 98 0.16 -4.08 -1.33
CA LEU A 98 1.59 -3.87 -1.09
C LEU A 98 2.27 -5.23 -0.93
N CYS A 99 3.11 -5.59 -1.87
CA CYS A 99 3.82 -6.86 -1.90
C CYS A 99 5.23 -6.71 -1.33
N TRP A 100 5.62 -7.58 -0.40
CA TRP A 100 6.97 -7.69 0.11
C TRP A 100 7.78 -8.68 -0.68
N VAL A 101 9.01 -8.26 -1.05
CA VAL A 101 9.97 -9.09 -1.77
C VAL A 101 11.31 -9.03 -1.02
N ASP A 102 11.83 -10.18 -0.61
CA ASP A 102 13.15 -10.30 -0.02
C ASP A 102 14.18 -10.70 -1.08
N LEU A 103 15.16 -9.85 -1.26
CA LEU A 103 16.25 -10.00 -2.25
C LEU A 103 17.57 -10.46 -1.61
N LYS A 104 17.54 -10.97 -0.37
CA LYS A 104 18.72 -11.32 0.42
C LYS A 104 19.72 -12.22 -0.31
N ALA A 105 19.23 -13.14 -1.13
CA ALA A 105 20.08 -14.05 -1.88
C ALA A 105 20.91 -13.36 -2.98
N TYR A 106 20.49 -12.17 -3.40
CA TYR A 106 21.04 -11.48 -4.57
C TYR A 106 21.70 -10.15 -4.25
N VAL A 107 21.25 -9.45 -3.21
CA VAL A 107 21.69 -8.09 -2.89
C VAL A 107 21.88 -7.93 -1.38
N SER A 108 23.01 -7.31 -1.00
CA SER A 108 23.26 -6.95 0.41
C SER A 108 22.50 -5.68 0.80
N GLU A 109 22.28 -5.50 2.11
CA GLU A 109 21.64 -4.30 2.67
C GLU A 109 22.31 -3.00 2.24
N GLU A 110 23.64 -2.99 2.14
CA GLU A 110 24.41 -1.80 1.75
C GLU A 110 24.17 -1.41 0.29
N ASN A 111 23.87 -2.38 -0.58
CA ASN A 111 23.78 -2.20 -2.02
C ASN A 111 22.35 -2.11 -2.55
N ILE A 112 21.34 -2.49 -1.75
CA ILE A 112 19.96 -2.58 -2.24
C ILE A 112 19.41 -1.25 -2.79
N LYS A 113 19.71 -0.13 -2.12
CA LYS A 113 19.22 1.19 -2.56
C LYS A 113 19.85 1.59 -3.91
N ASP A 114 21.14 1.39 -4.06
CA ASP A 114 21.83 1.68 -5.31
C ASP A 114 21.37 0.76 -6.43
N MET A 115 21.18 -0.52 -6.14
CA MET A 115 20.64 -1.49 -7.08
C MET A 115 19.28 -1.07 -7.58
N ILE A 116 18.32 -0.87 -6.67
CA ILE A 116 16.94 -0.56 -7.01
C ILE A 116 16.81 0.81 -7.71
N GLN A 117 17.45 1.86 -7.15
CA GLN A 117 17.29 3.21 -7.69
C GLN A 117 18.12 3.46 -8.94
N LYS A 118 19.38 3.04 -8.96
CA LYS A 118 20.30 3.41 -10.04
C LYS A 118 20.30 2.40 -11.18
N LYS A 119 20.27 1.09 -10.87
CA LYS A 119 20.29 0.04 -11.91
C LYS A 119 18.87 -0.28 -12.38
N CYS A 120 17.97 -0.70 -11.47
CA CYS A 120 16.60 -1.01 -11.86
C CYS A 120 15.76 0.23 -12.18
N ARG A 121 16.17 1.42 -11.72
CA ARG A 121 15.44 2.70 -11.91
C ARG A 121 14.01 2.65 -11.37
N LEU A 122 13.83 1.96 -10.25
CA LEU A 122 12.53 1.81 -9.57
C LEU A 122 12.46 2.68 -8.33
N ALA A 123 11.26 3.21 -8.08
CA ALA A 123 10.89 3.87 -6.84
C ALA A 123 10.00 2.91 -6.02
N VAL A 124 10.56 2.37 -4.95
CA VAL A 124 9.89 1.43 -4.04
C VAL A 124 10.09 1.88 -2.59
N ASP A 125 9.33 1.31 -1.68
CA ASP A 125 9.64 1.44 -0.25
C ASP A 125 10.65 0.39 0.17
N TYR A 126 11.58 0.77 1.07
CA TYR A 126 12.61 -0.12 1.58
C TYR A 126 12.22 -0.71 2.93
N GLY A 127 12.57 -1.98 3.16
CA GLY A 127 12.20 -2.69 4.36
C GLY A 127 12.78 -2.11 5.65
N ASP A 128 13.98 -1.53 5.59
CA ASP A 128 14.62 -0.86 6.73
C ASP A 128 13.77 0.30 7.31
N TRP A 129 12.91 0.91 6.52
CA TRP A 129 11.98 1.96 6.99
C TRP A 129 10.91 1.42 7.95
N PHE A 130 10.64 0.12 7.92
CA PHE A 130 9.54 -0.50 8.68
C PHE A 130 10.02 -1.36 9.85
N GLY A 131 11.22 -1.90 9.80
CA GLY A 131 11.70 -2.82 10.82
C GLY A 131 13.22 -2.87 10.98
N GLY A 132 13.93 -1.82 10.52
CA GLY A 132 15.39 -1.72 10.64
C GLY A 132 16.14 -2.82 9.89
N GLU A 133 17.33 -3.16 10.37
CA GLU A 133 18.26 -4.12 9.74
C GLU A 133 17.62 -5.48 9.44
N ARG A 134 16.64 -5.92 10.23
CA ARG A 134 15.94 -7.20 10.01
C ARG A 134 15.33 -7.30 8.60
N PHE A 135 14.99 -6.18 8.00
CA PHE A 135 14.35 -6.10 6.67
C PHE A 135 15.20 -5.32 5.67
N GLY A 136 16.50 -5.20 5.92
CA GLY A 136 17.42 -4.41 5.11
C GLY A 136 17.52 -4.84 3.64
N THR A 137 17.22 -6.11 3.33
CA THR A 137 17.17 -6.64 1.96
C THR A 137 15.78 -6.68 1.32
N HIS A 138 14.77 -6.19 2.05
CA HIS A 138 13.39 -6.22 1.56
C HIS A 138 13.04 -4.94 0.81
N ILE A 139 12.22 -5.11 -0.22
CA ILE A 139 11.51 -4.02 -0.90
C ILE A 139 10.01 -4.25 -0.83
N ARG A 140 9.24 -3.15 -0.86
CA ARG A 140 7.79 -3.19 -0.89
C ARG A 140 7.29 -2.56 -2.17
N ILE A 141 6.59 -3.35 -2.98
CA ILE A 141 6.09 -2.96 -4.29
C ILE A 141 4.60 -2.72 -4.23
N ASN A 142 4.13 -1.61 -4.80
CA ASN A 142 2.71 -1.30 -4.95
C ASN A 142 2.17 -1.97 -6.21
N LEU A 143 1.18 -2.86 -6.05
CA LEU A 143 0.54 -3.60 -7.13
C LEU A 143 -0.76 -2.99 -7.64
N ALA A 144 -1.25 -1.92 -7.00
CA ALA A 144 -2.44 -1.17 -7.45
C ALA A 144 -2.09 -0.22 -8.61
N THR A 145 -1.61 -0.79 -9.70
CA THR A 145 -1.18 -0.09 -10.92
C THR A 145 -1.52 -0.94 -12.14
N SER A 146 -1.25 -0.44 -13.35
CA SER A 146 -1.44 -1.21 -14.57
C SER A 146 -0.53 -2.44 -14.61
N HIS A 147 -0.97 -3.49 -15.30
CA HIS A 147 -0.18 -4.70 -15.51
C HIS A 147 1.16 -4.39 -16.19
N GLU A 148 1.17 -3.46 -17.14
CA GLU A 148 2.37 -3.02 -17.83
C GLU A 148 3.43 -2.45 -16.88
N ASN A 149 3.02 -1.63 -15.91
CA ASN A 149 3.96 -1.09 -14.91
C ASN A 149 4.57 -2.19 -14.05
N VAL A 150 3.79 -3.21 -13.70
CA VAL A 150 4.30 -4.37 -12.93
C VAL A 150 5.28 -5.16 -13.77
N LYS A 151 4.98 -5.36 -15.06
CA LYS A 151 5.88 -6.02 -16.00
C LYS A 151 7.21 -5.29 -16.11
N ILE A 152 7.19 -3.97 -16.33
CA ILE A 152 8.40 -3.14 -16.38
C ILE A 152 9.22 -3.28 -15.08
N ALA A 153 8.56 -3.29 -13.93
CA ALA A 153 9.24 -3.42 -12.65
C ALA A 153 9.88 -4.80 -12.48
N VAL A 154 9.19 -5.87 -12.88
CA VAL A 154 9.71 -7.25 -12.84
C VAL A 154 10.89 -7.42 -13.79
N ASP A 155 10.75 -6.97 -15.04
CA ASP A 155 11.83 -7.03 -16.03
C ASP A 155 13.07 -6.27 -15.53
N ALA A 156 12.88 -5.06 -14.97
CA ALA A 156 13.97 -4.27 -14.41
C ALA A 156 14.70 -4.96 -13.23
N LEU A 157 13.97 -5.68 -12.38
CA LEU A 157 14.58 -6.49 -11.31
C LEU A 157 15.37 -7.67 -11.90
N VAL A 158 14.79 -8.43 -12.80
CA VAL A 158 15.39 -9.62 -13.39
C VAL A 158 16.66 -9.29 -14.21
N ASP A 159 16.63 -8.18 -14.97
CA ASP A 159 17.72 -7.80 -15.85
C ASP A 159 18.93 -7.20 -15.10
N ASN A 160 18.76 -6.79 -13.83
CA ASN A 160 19.79 -6.07 -13.08
C ASN A 160 20.22 -6.76 -11.79
N ILE A 161 19.56 -7.81 -11.38
CA ILE A 161 19.88 -8.65 -10.22
C ILE A 161 20.47 -9.99 -10.69
#